data_38234e9bb906caaf5c5cfb78b0dfb6c3
#
_entry.id   38234e9bb906caaf5c5cfb78b0dfb6c3
#
_cell.length_a   1.000
_cell.length_b   1.000
_cell.length_c   1.000
_cell.angle_alpha   90.00
_cell.angle_beta   90.00
_cell.angle_gamma   90.00
#
_symmetry.space_group_name_H-M   'P 1'
#
loop_
_entity.id
_entity.type
_entity.pdbx_description
1 polymer ?
#
loop_
_entity_poly.entity_id
_entity_poly.type
_entity_poly.pdbx_seq_one_letter_code
_entity_poly.pdbx_strand_id
1 'polypeptide(L)'
;RLIPYCVDMGFTHIEFLPVTEYPFDPSWGYQTTGLYSPTARFGEPEGFARFVNGAHKVGIGVILDWVPAHFPTDAHGLRWFDGTALYEHEDPRQGYHPDWNTAIYNFGRAEVFSYLVNNALYWAEKFHLDGLRVDAVASMLYLDYSRKHGEWVPNEYGGNENLDAVRFLQTMNKEVYGSHPGIITIAEESTSWPKVSHPVHAGGLGFGFKWNMGFMHDTLQYFQREPIYRKHHHNDLTFGLLYAFSENFVLPLSHDEVVHGKGALIAKMAGDDWQKFANLRAYYTFMWGYPGKKLLFMGQEFAQWREWSEDRGLDWNLLEYPLHEGMRRLVRDLNGTYRNKAALHARDCEGDGFEWLIADDRDNSVFAWLRKAPGEKLVAVVSNFTPVYRESYIIPLPVEGRWKEILNSDAEIYGGSGKGNGGAVQATKNSAGVITATITLPPLATLMLEQD
;
A
#
# COMPACT_ATOMS: atom_id res chain seq x y z
N ARG A 1 -6.62 -2.85 23.02
CA ARG A 1 -7.15 -1.59 22.46
C ARG A 1 -7.07 -1.56 20.93
N LEU A 2 -5.96 -2.02 20.31
CA LEU A 2 -5.75 -1.97 18.86
C LEU A 2 -6.81 -2.80 18.10
N ILE A 3 -7.00 -4.07 18.45
CA ILE A 3 -7.93 -4.95 17.74
C ILE A 3 -9.37 -4.37 17.67
N PRO A 4 -10.01 -3.95 18.79
CA PRO A 4 -11.31 -3.29 18.73
C PRO A 4 -11.35 -2.03 17.87
N TYR A 5 -10.28 -1.24 17.86
CA TYR A 5 -10.15 -0.05 17.01
C TYR A 5 -10.12 -0.44 15.53
N CYS A 6 -9.32 -1.43 15.14
CA CYS A 6 -9.26 -1.90 13.77
C CYS A 6 -10.60 -2.48 13.27
N VAL A 7 -11.34 -3.16 14.15
CA VAL A 7 -12.71 -3.63 13.84
C VAL A 7 -13.65 -2.46 13.61
N ASP A 8 -13.67 -1.45 14.50
CA ASP A 8 -14.51 -0.25 14.35
C ASP A 8 -14.18 0.50 13.06
N MET A 9 -12.89 0.62 12.74
CA MET A 9 -12.40 1.25 11.52
C MET A 9 -12.64 0.42 10.24
N GLY A 10 -13.06 -0.84 10.36
CA GLY A 10 -13.32 -1.72 9.23
C GLY A 10 -12.07 -2.24 8.51
N PHE A 11 -10.89 -2.17 9.12
CA PHE A 11 -9.68 -2.80 8.58
C PHE A 11 -9.81 -4.33 8.58
N THR A 12 -9.25 -4.97 7.57
CA THR A 12 -9.28 -6.44 7.41
C THR A 12 -8.01 -7.11 7.90
N HIS A 13 -6.90 -6.40 7.85
CA HIS A 13 -5.57 -6.89 8.25
C HIS A 13 -4.83 -5.83 9.04
N ILE A 14 -3.91 -6.29 9.88
CA ILE A 14 -2.90 -5.48 10.55
C ILE A 14 -1.55 -5.96 10.03
N GLU A 15 -0.76 -5.06 9.45
CA GLU A 15 0.63 -5.31 9.07
C GLU A 15 1.54 -4.67 10.11
N PHE A 16 2.40 -5.48 10.72
CA PHE A 16 3.39 -5.01 11.68
C PHE A 16 4.70 -4.68 10.98
N LEU A 17 5.32 -3.55 11.33
CA LEU A 17 6.76 -3.38 11.15
C LEU A 17 7.50 -4.58 11.75
N PRO A 18 8.77 -4.86 11.37
CA PRO A 18 9.43 -6.09 11.78
C PRO A 18 9.39 -6.31 13.31
N VAL A 19 8.79 -7.41 13.74
CA VAL A 19 8.73 -7.83 15.15
C VAL A 19 9.77 -8.88 15.50
N THR A 20 10.65 -9.24 14.57
CA THR A 20 11.82 -10.08 14.79
C THR A 20 12.83 -9.38 15.69
N GLU A 21 13.64 -10.14 16.45
CA GLU A 21 14.60 -9.53 17.41
C GLU A 21 15.68 -8.74 16.68
N TYR A 22 15.95 -7.52 17.18
CA TYR A 22 16.91 -6.57 16.61
C TYR A 22 17.62 -5.77 17.70
N PRO A 23 18.89 -5.32 17.50
CA PRO A 23 19.68 -4.67 18.55
C PRO A 23 19.46 -3.15 18.64
N PHE A 24 19.00 -2.49 17.57
CA PHE A 24 19.01 -1.04 17.42
C PHE A 24 17.59 -0.50 17.18
N ASP A 25 17.02 0.17 18.20
CA ASP A 25 15.65 0.69 18.16
C ASP A 25 15.34 1.59 16.94
N PRO A 26 16.22 2.55 16.57
CA PRO A 26 15.98 3.37 15.38
C PRO A 26 16.00 2.65 14.04
N SER A 27 16.30 1.35 14.00
CA SER A 27 16.12 0.52 12.81
C SER A 27 14.68 0.07 12.59
N TRP A 28 13.79 0.31 13.55
CA TRP A 28 12.37 -0.13 13.53
C TRP A 28 12.18 -1.64 13.31
N GLY A 29 13.24 -2.41 13.54
CA GLY A 29 13.28 -3.85 13.33
C GLY A 29 13.86 -4.30 11.98
N TYR A 30 14.21 -3.39 11.07
CA TYR A 30 14.79 -3.75 9.76
C TYR A 30 16.25 -4.25 9.83
N GLN A 31 16.92 -4.12 10.98
CA GLN A 31 18.25 -4.71 11.22
C GLN A 31 18.15 -5.94 12.13
N THR A 32 17.58 -7.00 11.62
CA THR A 32 17.23 -8.21 12.37
C THR A 32 18.45 -9.06 12.71
N THR A 33 18.63 -9.40 13.99
CA THR A 33 19.64 -10.39 14.48
C THR A 33 19.03 -11.74 14.79
N GLY A 34 17.74 -11.80 15.16
CA GLY A 34 17.06 -13.02 15.57
C GLY A 34 15.83 -13.32 14.73
N LEU A 35 16.00 -13.83 13.49
CA LEU A 35 14.88 -14.08 12.57
C LEU A 35 13.80 -15.05 13.12
N TYR A 36 14.18 -15.97 14.01
CA TYR A 36 13.26 -16.97 14.60
C TYR A 36 12.70 -16.56 15.96
N SER A 37 12.88 -15.31 16.38
CA SER A 37 12.43 -14.84 17.69
C SER A 37 11.66 -13.52 17.56
N PRO A 38 10.45 -13.41 18.13
CA PRO A 38 9.84 -12.12 18.37
C PRO A 38 10.72 -11.31 19.32
N THR A 39 10.84 -10.01 19.07
CA THR A 39 11.61 -9.11 19.94
C THR A 39 11.03 -9.08 21.35
N ALA A 40 11.92 -9.13 22.35
CA ALA A 40 11.55 -9.01 23.76
C ALA A 40 11.00 -7.62 24.15
N ARG A 41 11.17 -6.60 23.30
CA ARG A 41 10.70 -5.21 23.54
C ARG A 41 9.21 -5.12 23.83
N PHE A 42 8.41 -5.97 23.20
CA PHE A 42 6.95 -5.89 23.27
C PHE A 42 6.34 -7.01 24.12
N GLY A 43 7.16 -7.79 24.79
CA GLY A 43 6.74 -8.85 25.69
C GLY A 43 7.19 -10.24 25.22
N GLU A 44 6.61 -11.28 25.85
CA GLU A 44 6.96 -12.68 25.58
C GLU A 44 6.34 -13.18 24.28
N PRO A 45 6.93 -14.19 23.61
CA PRO A 45 6.40 -14.78 22.36
C PRO A 45 4.94 -15.23 22.46
N GLU A 46 4.52 -15.76 23.64
CA GLU A 46 3.12 -16.12 23.91
C GLU A 46 2.20 -14.91 23.90
N GLY A 47 2.73 -13.72 24.22
CA GLY A 47 2.01 -12.45 24.13
C GLY A 47 1.65 -12.11 22.68
N PHE A 48 2.59 -12.29 21.77
CA PHE A 48 2.37 -12.11 20.34
C PHE A 48 1.40 -13.16 19.79
N ALA A 49 1.58 -14.44 20.14
CA ALA A 49 0.64 -15.50 19.75
C ALA A 49 -0.79 -15.22 20.25
N ARG A 50 -0.96 -14.73 21.51
CA ARG A 50 -2.27 -14.30 22.02
C ARG A 50 -2.86 -13.13 21.25
N PHE A 51 -2.02 -12.17 20.78
CA PHE A 51 -2.47 -11.06 19.95
C PHE A 51 -3.03 -11.57 18.62
N VAL A 52 -2.29 -12.43 17.89
CA VAL A 52 -2.72 -13.02 16.62
C VAL A 52 -4.03 -13.78 16.81
N ASN A 53 -4.12 -14.66 17.82
CA ASN A 53 -5.35 -15.36 18.14
C ASN A 53 -6.53 -14.42 18.46
N GLY A 54 -6.25 -13.30 19.15
CA GLY A 54 -7.25 -12.26 19.43
C GLY A 54 -7.75 -11.55 18.16
N ALA A 55 -6.87 -11.29 17.20
CA ALA A 55 -7.20 -10.71 15.90
C ALA A 55 -8.07 -11.68 15.08
N HIS A 56 -7.67 -12.95 15.01
CA HIS A 56 -8.43 -13.99 14.30
C HIS A 56 -9.85 -14.18 14.83
N LYS A 57 -10.05 -14.13 16.15
CA LYS A 57 -11.38 -14.25 16.77
C LYS A 57 -12.38 -13.21 16.27
N VAL A 58 -11.92 -12.09 15.73
CA VAL A 58 -12.76 -11.02 15.20
C VAL A 58 -12.63 -10.86 13.69
N GLY A 59 -11.95 -11.79 13.01
CA GLY A 59 -11.80 -11.82 11.56
C GLY A 59 -10.78 -10.83 11.01
N ILE A 60 -9.77 -10.45 11.80
CA ILE A 60 -8.64 -9.62 11.35
C ILE A 60 -7.43 -10.52 11.12
N GLY A 61 -6.86 -10.47 9.90
CA GLY A 61 -5.61 -11.12 9.55
C GLY A 61 -4.40 -10.32 10.05
N VAL A 62 -3.28 -11.01 10.26
CA VAL A 62 -2.02 -10.42 10.74
C VAL A 62 -0.91 -10.70 9.74
N ILE A 63 -0.27 -9.64 9.27
CA ILE A 63 0.84 -9.67 8.31
C ILE A 63 2.10 -9.23 9.04
N LEU A 64 3.21 -9.92 8.81
CA LEU A 64 4.53 -9.54 9.29
C LEU A 64 5.36 -8.91 8.19
N ASP A 65 5.97 -7.78 8.48
CA ASP A 65 7.06 -7.25 7.69
C ASP A 65 8.31 -8.08 7.97
N TRP A 66 8.76 -8.83 6.96
CA TRP A 66 9.81 -9.82 7.05
C TRP A 66 11.04 -9.40 6.24
N VAL A 67 12.22 -9.45 6.87
CA VAL A 67 13.47 -8.92 6.32
C VAL A 67 14.47 -10.04 6.01
N PRO A 68 14.33 -10.78 4.90
CA PRO A 68 15.27 -11.85 4.52
C PRO A 68 16.45 -11.35 3.69
N ALA A 69 16.53 -10.07 3.34
CA ALA A 69 17.52 -9.55 2.42
C ALA A 69 18.89 -9.40 3.07
N HIS A 70 18.94 -8.94 4.30
CA HIS A 70 20.15 -8.52 4.97
C HIS A 70 20.04 -8.65 6.51
N PHE A 71 21.17 -8.48 7.20
CA PHE A 71 21.26 -8.48 8.66
C PHE A 71 22.37 -7.55 9.15
N PRO A 72 22.29 -7.02 10.39
CA PRO A 72 23.28 -6.08 10.91
C PRO A 72 24.62 -6.76 11.20
N THR A 73 25.66 -5.94 11.33
CA THR A 73 27.04 -6.41 11.50
C THR A 73 27.52 -6.41 12.95
N ASP A 74 26.57 -6.40 13.90
CA ASP A 74 26.86 -6.44 15.33
C ASP A 74 27.67 -7.71 15.70
N ALA A 75 28.66 -7.53 16.60
CA ALA A 75 29.61 -8.60 16.96
C ALA A 75 28.96 -9.84 17.63
N HIS A 76 27.75 -9.68 18.17
CA HIS A 76 26.96 -10.77 18.75
C HIS A 76 25.93 -11.37 17.77
N GLY A 77 25.89 -10.85 16.53
CA GLY A 77 24.98 -11.27 15.47
C GLY A 77 25.51 -12.38 14.58
N LEU A 78 25.00 -12.46 13.36
CA LEU A 78 25.29 -13.54 12.42
C LEU A 78 26.55 -13.32 11.59
N ARG A 79 27.02 -12.07 11.44
CA ARG A 79 28.21 -11.78 10.67
C ARG A 79 29.44 -12.41 11.30
N TRP A 80 30.25 -13.10 10.48
CA TRP A 80 31.44 -13.81 10.94
C TRP A 80 31.15 -14.78 12.10
N PHE A 81 29.98 -15.42 12.05
CA PHE A 81 29.41 -16.21 13.15
C PHE A 81 30.36 -17.23 13.77
N ASP A 82 31.12 -17.93 12.95
CA ASP A 82 32.15 -18.90 13.37
C ASP A 82 33.58 -18.44 13.07
N GLY A 83 33.74 -17.15 12.81
CA GLY A 83 35.02 -16.55 12.36
C GLY A 83 35.21 -16.57 10.84
N THR A 84 34.22 -17.06 10.09
CA THR A 84 34.17 -17.04 8.62
C THR A 84 32.87 -16.43 8.13
N ALA A 85 32.79 -16.14 6.82
CA ALA A 85 31.55 -15.67 6.18
C ALA A 85 30.57 -16.86 6.02
N LEU A 86 29.83 -17.17 7.09
CA LEU A 86 28.91 -18.33 7.15
C LEU A 86 27.56 -18.01 6.51
N TYR A 87 26.95 -16.88 6.85
CA TYR A 87 25.63 -16.46 6.37
C TYR A 87 25.71 -15.51 5.17
N GLU A 88 26.77 -14.70 5.08
CA GLU A 88 27.04 -13.75 4.02
C GLU A 88 28.06 -14.27 2.99
N HIS A 89 28.25 -13.54 1.90
CA HIS A 89 29.40 -13.72 1.00
C HIS A 89 30.65 -13.09 1.61
N GLU A 90 31.82 -13.75 1.44
CA GLU A 90 33.11 -13.22 1.87
C GLU A 90 33.49 -11.96 1.08
N ASP A 91 33.21 -11.92 -0.23
CA ASP A 91 33.44 -10.77 -1.08
C ASP A 91 32.42 -9.66 -0.75
N PRO A 92 32.88 -8.47 -0.27
CA PRO A 92 31.97 -7.38 0.10
C PRO A 92 31.16 -6.83 -1.09
N ARG A 93 31.60 -7.07 -2.32
CA ARG A 93 30.83 -6.70 -3.52
C ARG A 93 29.56 -7.52 -3.69
N GLN A 94 29.41 -8.63 -2.96
CA GLN A 94 28.22 -9.48 -2.92
C GLN A 94 27.63 -9.59 -1.52
N GLY A 95 28.44 -9.45 -0.48
CA GLY A 95 28.06 -9.74 0.91
C GLY A 95 27.82 -8.53 1.79
N TYR A 96 27.82 -7.30 1.26
CA TYR A 96 27.68 -6.10 2.09
C TYR A 96 26.93 -4.98 1.39
N HIS A 97 25.91 -4.40 2.08
CA HIS A 97 25.15 -3.23 1.65
C HIS A 97 25.79 -1.94 2.18
N PRO A 98 26.33 -1.09 1.30
CA PRO A 98 26.96 0.18 1.73
C PRO A 98 25.95 1.19 2.30
N ASP A 99 24.72 1.25 1.78
CA ASP A 99 23.71 2.21 2.18
C ASP A 99 23.20 1.96 3.61
N TRP A 100 23.11 0.69 4.02
CA TRP A 100 22.53 0.28 5.31
C TRP A 100 23.57 -0.24 6.30
N ASN A 101 24.83 -0.37 5.90
CA ASN A 101 25.91 -0.97 6.67
C ASN A 101 25.56 -2.39 7.18
N THR A 102 24.91 -3.19 6.35
CA THR A 102 24.41 -4.53 6.67
C THR A 102 25.09 -5.59 5.81
N ALA A 103 25.16 -6.81 6.32
CA ALA A 103 25.58 -7.99 5.54
C ALA A 103 24.40 -8.51 4.70
N ILE A 104 24.70 -9.06 3.52
CA ILE A 104 23.73 -9.65 2.60
C ILE A 104 23.79 -11.17 2.76
N TYR A 105 22.64 -11.83 2.92
CA TYR A 105 22.56 -13.27 2.96
C TYR A 105 23.05 -13.91 1.66
N ASN A 106 23.86 -14.98 1.79
CA ASN A 106 24.32 -15.78 0.65
C ASN A 106 23.22 -16.78 0.23
N PHE A 107 22.31 -16.32 -0.65
CA PHE A 107 21.18 -17.13 -1.14
C PHE A 107 21.62 -18.37 -1.92
N GLY A 108 22.85 -18.42 -2.43
CA GLY A 108 23.40 -19.58 -3.12
C GLY A 108 23.87 -20.70 -2.19
N ARG A 109 24.08 -20.41 -0.90
CA ARG A 109 24.49 -21.41 0.10
C ARG A 109 23.28 -22.20 0.58
N ALA A 110 23.32 -23.54 0.44
CA ALA A 110 22.17 -24.41 0.72
C ALA A 110 21.64 -24.28 2.16
N GLU A 111 22.54 -24.13 3.14
CA GLU A 111 22.19 -23.96 4.56
C GLU A 111 21.50 -22.62 4.82
N VAL A 112 21.98 -21.54 4.22
CA VAL A 112 21.38 -20.18 4.33
C VAL A 112 20.04 -20.16 3.61
N PHE A 113 19.97 -20.73 2.44
CA PHE A 113 18.73 -20.90 1.68
C PHE A 113 17.67 -21.64 2.51
N SER A 114 18.03 -22.79 3.07
CA SER A 114 17.14 -23.57 3.94
C SER A 114 16.76 -22.81 5.21
N TYR A 115 17.69 -22.10 5.84
CA TYR A 115 17.45 -21.26 7.01
C TYR A 115 16.37 -20.20 6.74
N LEU A 116 16.46 -19.49 5.62
CA LEU A 116 15.52 -18.43 5.26
C LEU A 116 14.14 -18.98 4.84
N VAL A 117 14.09 -20.03 4.00
CA VAL A 117 12.81 -20.66 3.61
C VAL A 117 12.05 -21.20 4.84
N ASN A 118 12.76 -21.92 5.73
CA ASN A 118 12.15 -22.43 6.96
C ASN A 118 11.76 -21.30 7.93
N ASN A 119 12.43 -20.15 7.87
CA ASN A 119 12.02 -19.00 8.68
C ASN A 119 10.67 -18.41 8.22
N ALA A 120 10.43 -18.30 6.92
CA ALA A 120 9.11 -17.90 6.41
C ALA A 120 8.00 -18.88 6.86
N LEU A 121 8.25 -20.19 6.75
CA LEU A 121 7.34 -21.23 7.22
C LEU A 121 7.13 -21.17 8.74
N TYR A 122 8.19 -20.92 9.51
CA TYR A 122 8.12 -20.82 10.98
C TYR A 122 7.12 -19.75 11.43
N TRP A 123 7.14 -18.57 10.85
CA TRP A 123 6.20 -17.51 11.22
C TRP A 123 4.75 -17.86 10.89
N ALA A 124 4.53 -18.49 9.74
CA ALA A 124 3.21 -18.99 9.35
C ALA A 124 2.72 -20.12 10.28
N GLU A 125 3.60 -21.08 10.60
CA GLU A 125 3.23 -22.26 11.41
C GLU A 125 3.11 -21.98 12.91
N LYS A 126 4.09 -21.24 13.48
CA LYS A 126 4.15 -21.02 14.95
C LYS A 126 3.24 -19.91 15.43
N PHE A 127 3.09 -18.85 14.65
CA PHE A 127 2.28 -17.69 15.03
C PHE A 127 0.99 -17.58 14.22
N HIS A 128 0.77 -18.49 13.28
CA HIS A 128 -0.42 -18.50 12.41
C HIS A 128 -0.63 -17.19 11.69
N LEU A 129 0.45 -16.59 11.17
CA LEU A 129 0.36 -15.36 10.43
C LEU A 129 -0.37 -15.57 9.10
N ASP A 130 -1.14 -14.56 8.69
CA ASP A 130 -1.93 -14.57 7.46
C ASP A 130 -1.13 -14.03 6.27
N GLY A 131 0.01 -13.41 6.50
CA GLY A 131 0.86 -12.93 5.43
C GLY A 131 2.26 -12.52 5.86
N LEU A 132 3.13 -12.41 4.83
CA LEU A 132 4.47 -11.87 4.92
C LEU A 132 4.61 -10.74 3.90
N ARG A 133 4.93 -9.53 4.35
CA ARG A 133 5.46 -8.47 3.47
C ARG A 133 6.96 -8.63 3.45
N VAL A 134 7.53 -8.83 2.29
CA VAL A 134 8.97 -9.07 2.11
C VAL A 134 9.65 -7.75 1.78
N ASP A 135 10.50 -7.31 2.69
CA ASP A 135 11.24 -6.06 2.61
C ASP A 135 12.33 -6.10 1.55
N ALA A 136 12.56 -4.96 0.89
CA ALA A 136 13.71 -4.68 0.03
C ALA A 136 13.98 -5.74 -1.06
N VAL A 137 12.95 -6.29 -1.69
CA VAL A 137 13.08 -7.33 -2.72
C VAL A 137 13.97 -6.88 -3.88
N ALA A 138 13.91 -5.60 -4.28
CA ALA A 138 14.80 -5.04 -5.30
C ALA A 138 16.28 -5.24 -4.96
N SER A 139 16.66 -5.05 -3.69
CA SER A 139 18.05 -5.24 -3.24
C SER A 139 18.55 -6.69 -3.32
N MET A 140 17.60 -7.65 -3.29
CA MET A 140 17.89 -9.07 -3.46
C MET A 140 18.05 -9.45 -4.93
N LEU A 141 17.22 -8.87 -5.80
CA LEU A 141 17.14 -9.22 -7.23
C LEU A 141 18.32 -8.71 -8.04
N TYR A 142 18.95 -7.60 -7.63
CA TYR A 142 19.99 -6.94 -8.41
C TYR A 142 21.33 -6.91 -7.70
N LEU A 143 22.34 -7.54 -8.32
CA LEU A 143 23.73 -7.58 -7.82
C LEU A 143 24.41 -6.20 -7.80
N ASP A 144 23.94 -5.27 -8.63
CA ASP A 144 24.42 -3.89 -8.73
C ASP A 144 23.57 -2.89 -7.93
N TYR A 145 22.62 -3.36 -7.10
CA TYR A 145 21.78 -2.48 -6.29
C TYR A 145 22.62 -1.53 -5.42
N SER A 146 22.37 -0.21 -5.59
CA SER A 146 23.13 0.88 -4.93
C SER A 146 24.65 0.82 -5.10
N ARG A 147 25.16 0.24 -6.19
CA ARG A 147 26.59 0.08 -6.47
C ARG A 147 27.00 0.76 -7.76
N LYS A 148 28.23 1.26 -7.78
CA LYS A 148 28.84 1.80 -8.99
C LYS A 148 29.43 0.70 -9.85
N HIS A 149 29.75 1.05 -11.09
CA HIS A 149 30.48 0.15 -11.99
C HIS A 149 31.80 -0.33 -11.34
N GLY A 150 32.00 -1.65 -11.30
CA GLY A 150 33.18 -2.30 -10.69
C GLY A 150 33.01 -2.61 -9.19
N GLU A 151 31.94 -2.17 -8.53
CA GLU A 151 31.67 -2.44 -7.11
C GLU A 151 30.74 -3.65 -6.90
N TRP A 152 30.44 -4.41 -7.93
CA TRP A 152 29.62 -5.61 -7.89
C TRP A 152 30.18 -6.71 -8.78
N VAL A 153 29.73 -7.95 -8.59
CA VAL A 153 30.16 -9.13 -9.35
C VAL A 153 28.99 -9.60 -10.22
N PRO A 154 29.14 -9.66 -11.55
CA PRO A 154 28.11 -10.18 -12.44
C PRO A 154 27.79 -11.65 -12.16
N ASN A 155 26.56 -12.07 -12.53
CA ASN A 155 26.18 -13.47 -12.52
C ASN A 155 26.97 -14.28 -13.59
N GLU A 156 26.77 -15.60 -13.63
CA GLU A 156 27.44 -16.52 -14.55
C GLU A 156 27.22 -16.20 -16.03
N TYR A 157 26.20 -15.42 -16.37
CA TYR A 157 25.88 -14.97 -17.73
C TYR A 157 26.36 -13.54 -18.03
N GLY A 158 27.00 -12.89 -17.05
CA GLY A 158 27.48 -11.50 -17.17
C GLY A 158 26.40 -10.44 -16.88
N GLY A 159 25.21 -10.82 -16.44
CA GLY A 159 24.12 -9.93 -16.06
C GLY A 159 24.19 -9.48 -14.60
N ASN A 160 23.27 -8.56 -14.24
CA ASN A 160 23.15 -8.02 -12.89
C ASN A 160 22.05 -8.69 -12.06
N GLU A 161 21.31 -9.63 -12.60
CA GLU A 161 20.28 -10.37 -11.87
C GLU A 161 20.93 -11.35 -10.89
N ASN A 162 20.48 -11.36 -9.66
CA ASN A 162 20.88 -12.33 -8.64
C ASN A 162 20.03 -13.61 -8.80
N LEU A 163 20.53 -14.56 -9.57
CA LEU A 163 19.79 -15.80 -9.89
C LEU A 163 19.54 -16.67 -8.67
N ASP A 164 20.42 -16.64 -7.67
CA ASP A 164 20.22 -17.38 -6.42
C ASP A 164 19.11 -16.77 -5.57
N ALA A 165 19.01 -15.44 -5.51
CA ALA A 165 17.89 -14.75 -4.84
C ALA A 165 16.56 -15.00 -5.57
N VAL A 166 16.55 -14.98 -6.91
CA VAL A 166 15.36 -15.34 -7.70
C VAL A 166 14.87 -16.74 -7.34
N ARG A 167 15.79 -17.73 -7.35
CA ARG A 167 15.47 -19.11 -6.97
C ARG A 167 14.96 -19.20 -5.54
N PHE A 168 15.58 -18.46 -4.60
CA PHE A 168 15.14 -18.39 -3.21
C PHE A 168 13.70 -17.87 -3.09
N LEU A 169 13.39 -16.71 -3.67
CA LEU A 169 12.07 -16.10 -3.62
C LEU A 169 10.99 -17.00 -4.23
N GLN A 170 11.29 -17.61 -5.38
CA GLN A 170 10.38 -18.56 -6.03
C GLN A 170 10.12 -19.80 -5.15
N THR A 171 11.15 -20.33 -4.51
CA THR A 171 11.01 -21.51 -3.63
C THR A 171 10.26 -21.13 -2.36
N MET A 172 10.62 -20.02 -1.74
CA MET A 172 9.93 -19.51 -0.53
C MET A 172 8.43 -19.38 -0.79
N ASN A 173 8.03 -18.71 -1.87
CA ASN A 173 6.62 -18.54 -2.22
C ASN A 173 5.92 -19.87 -2.48
N LYS A 174 6.56 -20.80 -3.20
CA LYS A 174 5.99 -22.14 -3.45
C LYS A 174 5.77 -22.93 -2.16
N GLU A 175 6.75 -22.94 -1.26
CA GLU A 175 6.67 -23.69 0.00
C GLU A 175 5.64 -23.07 0.95
N VAL A 176 5.62 -21.73 1.06
CA VAL A 176 4.66 -21.02 1.91
C VAL A 176 3.22 -21.24 1.44
N TYR A 177 2.92 -21.07 0.15
CA TYR A 177 1.58 -21.31 -0.40
C TYR A 177 1.18 -22.78 -0.40
N GLY A 178 2.15 -23.68 -0.60
CA GLY A 178 1.92 -25.12 -0.59
C GLY A 178 1.59 -25.66 0.80
N SER A 179 2.21 -25.12 1.84
CA SER A 179 2.05 -25.58 3.23
C SER A 179 0.93 -24.86 3.98
N HIS A 180 0.64 -23.60 3.64
CA HIS A 180 -0.32 -22.73 4.33
C HIS A 180 -1.31 -22.11 3.34
N PRO A 181 -2.34 -22.85 2.89
CA PRO A 181 -3.37 -22.29 1.99
C PRO A 181 -4.09 -21.10 2.63
N GLY A 182 -4.17 -19.99 1.89
CA GLY A 182 -4.83 -18.77 2.35
C GLY A 182 -3.88 -17.70 2.89
N ILE A 183 -2.60 -18.02 3.16
CA ILE A 183 -1.58 -17.02 3.45
C ILE A 183 -1.33 -16.13 2.22
N ILE A 184 -0.88 -14.91 2.45
CA ILE A 184 -0.46 -14.01 1.36
C ILE A 184 1.01 -13.61 1.49
N THR A 185 1.70 -13.45 0.37
CA THR A 185 3.03 -12.84 0.33
C THR A 185 2.99 -11.56 -0.49
N ILE A 186 3.64 -10.50 -0.01
CA ILE A 186 3.61 -9.17 -0.59
C ILE A 186 5.07 -8.72 -0.78
N ALA A 187 5.45 -8.36 -2.00
CA ALA A 187 6.80 -7.85 -2.27
C ALA A 187 6.84 -6.32 -2.15
N GLU A 188 7.78 -5.81 -1.36
CA GLU A 188 8.24 -4.44 -1.53
C GLU A 188 9.34 -4.45 -2.60
N GLU A 189 8.94 -4.12 -3.82
CA GLU A 189 9.81 -4.12 -5.00
C GLU A 189 9.52 -2.87 -5.84
N SER A 190 10.48 -1.96 -5.90
CA SER A 190 10.32 -0.62 -6.48
C SER A 190 10.81 -0.49 -7.93
N THR A 191 11.35 -1.57 -8.51
CA THR A 191 11.89 -1.56 -9.87
C THR A 191 10.88 -2.05 -10.91
N SER A 192 11.33 -2.12 -12.17
CA SER A 192 10.57 -2.68 -13.29
C SER A 192 10.74 -4.19 -13.45
N TRP A 193 11.19 -4.92 -12.42
CA TRP A 193 11.27 -6.38 -12.49
C TRP A 193 9.91 -6.98 -12.87
N PRO A 194 9.84 -7.79 -13.94
CA PRO A 194 8.55 -8.25 -14.44
C PRO A 194 8.01 -9.46 -13.63
N LYS A 195 6.69 -9.58 -13.58
CA LYS A 195 6.00 -10.76 -13.06
C LYS A 195 6.31 -11.09 -11.60
N VAL A 196 6.48 -10.08 -10.76
CA VAL A 196 6.72 -10.28 -9.32
C VAL A 196 5.56 -11.06 -8.70
N SER A 197 4.32 -10.68 -8.99
CA SER A 197 3.11 -11.30 -8.47
C SER A 197 2.47 -12.35 -9.39
N HIS A 198 3.21 -12.82 -10.37
CA HIS A 198 2.77 -13.92 -11.24
C HIS A 198 3.26 -15.28 -10.71
N PRO A 199 2.52 -16.37 -11.00
CA PRO A 199 2.93 -17.72 -10.59
C PRO A 199 4.29 -18.13 -11.14
N VAL A 200 5.05 -18.90 -10.34
CA VAL A 200 6.40 -19.36 -10.73
C VAL A 200 6.38 -20.14 -12.05
N HIS A 201 5.37 -21.01 -12.28
CA HIS A 201 5.26 -21.77 -13.53
C HIS A 201 5.00 -20.90 -14.76
N ALA A 202 4.55 -19.65 -14.57
CA ALA A 202 4.40 -18.65 -15.64
C ALA A 202 5.63 -17.72 -15.75
N GLY A 203 6.73 -18.05 -15.08
CA GLY A 203 7.98 -17.30 -15.08
C GLY A 203 7.99 -16.12 -14.10
N GLY A 204 7.10 -16.11 -13.11
CA GLY A 204 7.05 -15.09 -12.07
C GLY A 204 7.86 -15.44 -10.82
N LEU A 205 7.88 -14.53 -9.84
CA LEU A 205 8.50 -14.77 -8.53
C LEU A 205 7.56 -15.49 -7.55
N GLY A 206 6.25 -15.54 -7.84
CA GLY A 206 5.26 -16.27 -7.06
C GLY A 206 4.64 -15.50 -5.90
N PHE A 207 4.91 -14.21 -5.75
CA PHE A 207 4.21 -13.38 -4.75
C PHE A 207 2.71 -13.28 -5.05
N GLY A 208 1.90 -13.09 -4.02
CA GLY A 208 0.48 -12.77 -4.19
C GLY A 208 0.25 -11.34 -4.61
N PHE A 209 1.06 -10.41 -4.07
CA PHE A 209 0.95 -8.98 -4.32
C PHE A 209 2.33 -8.31 -4.42
N LYS A 210 2.32 -7.10 -4.99
CA LYS A 210 3.45 -6.17 -5.03
C LYS A 210 2.99 -4.78 -4.58
N TRP A 211 3.79 -4.06 -3.80
CA TRP A 211 3.53 -2.64 -3.52
C TRP A 211 3.68 -1.80 -4.81
N ASN A 212 2.70 -0.93 -5.06
CA ASN A 212 2.76 0.01 -6.19
C ASN A 212 3.46 1.32 -5.77
N MET A 213 4.78 1.31 -5.78
CA MET A 213 5.58 2.49 -5.41
C MET A 213 5.39 3.64 -6.39
N GLY A 214 5.10 3.35 -7.67
CA GLY A 214 4.78 4.36 -8.68
C GLY A 214 3.50 5.11 -8.35
N PHE A 215 2.43 4.41 -7.96
CA PHE A 215 1.19 5.04 -7.50
C PHE A 215 1.44 6.00 -6.32
N MET A 216 2.16 5.54 -5.31
CA MET A 216 2.50 6.34 -4.13
C MET A 216 3.24 7.62 -4.53
N HIS A 217 4.33 7.47 -5.29
CA HIS A 217 5.16 8.59 -5.71
C HIS A 217 4.38 9.62 -6.55
N ASP A 218 3.70 9.16 -7.61
CA ASP A 218 3.03 10.04 -8.56
C ASP A 218 1.84 10.78 -7.92
N THR A 219 1.04 10.07 -7.12
CA THR A 219 -0.10 10.68 -6.44
C THR A 219 0.34 11.68 -5.37
N LEU A 220 1.34 11.37 -4.54
CA LEU A 220 1.85 12.32 -3.56
C LEU A 220 2.46 13.55 -4.22
N GLN A 221 3.22 13.38 -5.30
CA GLN A 221 3.76 14.50 -6.06
C GLN A 221 2.64 15.39 -6.63
N TYR A 222 1.56 14.80 -7.15
CA TYR A 222 0.41 15.55 -7.66
C TYR A 222 -0.27 16.36 -6.56
N PHE A 223 -0.55 15.75 -5.40
CA PHE A 223 -1.26 16.43 -4.30
C PHE A 223 -0.43 17.49 -3.57
N GLN A 224 0.90 17.41 -3.62
CA GLN A 224 1.79 18.48 -3.14
C GLN A 224 1.72 19.75 -3.96
N ARG A 225 1.31 19.65 -5.22
CA ARG A 225 1.20 20.81 -6.11
C ARG A 225 -0.01 21.65 -5.76
N GLU A 226 0.17 22.98 -5.80
CA GLU A 226 -0.96 23.90 -5.73
C GLU A 226 -1.98 23.59 -6.84
N PRO A 227 -3.30 23.61 -6.55
CA PRO A 227 -4.32 23.19 -7.50
C PRO A 227 -4.27 23.90 -8.86
N ILE A 228 -3.79 25.15 -8.91
CA ILE A 228 -3.65 25.92 -10.15
C ILE A 228 -2.67 25.29 -11.16
N TYR A 229 -1.70 24.53 -10.67
CA TYR A 229 -0.69 23.88 -11.52
C TYR A 229 -1.08 22.45 -11.90
N ARG A 230 -2.07 21.82 -11.25
CA ARG A 230 -2.45 20.41 -11.44
C ARG A 230 -2.86 20.09 -12.88
N LYS A 231 -3.44 21.04 -13.60
CA LYS A 231 -3.77 20.87 -15.02
C LYS A 231 -2.58 20.53 -15.92
N HIS A 232 -1.37 20.94 -15.53
CA HIS A 232 -0.13 20.63 -16.26
C HIS A 232 0.49 19.28 -15.86
N HIS A 233 -0.06 18.65 -14.82
CA HIS A 233 0.39 17.41 -14.23
C HIS A 233 -0.70 16.33 -14.18
N HIS A 234 -1.73 16.49 -15.00
CA HIS A 234 -2.87 15.60 -15.08
C HIS A 234 -2.46 14.13 -15.31
N ASN A 235 -1.42 13.93 -16.10
CA ASN A 235 -0.92 12.61 -16.43
C ASN A 235 -0.26 11.89 -15.24
N ASP A 236 0.17 12.59 -14.19
CA ASP A 236 0.74 11.95 -12.99
C ASP A 236 -0.28 10.97 -12.37
N LEU A 237 -1.61 11.26 -12.47
CA LEU A 237 -2.65 10.38 -11.94
C LEU A 237 -3.16 9.33 -12.95
N THR A 238 -3.01 9.57 -14.25
CA THR A 238 -3.50 8.62 -15.28
C THR A 238 -2.44 7.63 -15.72
N PHE A 239 -1.15 7.98 -15.59
CA PHE A 239 -0.03 7.13 -15.99
C PHE A 239 -0.03 5.77 -15.30
N GLY A 240 -0.33 5.73 -13.99
CA GLY A 240 -0.38 4.51 -13.21
C GLY A 240 -1.33 3.45 -13.78
N LEU A 241 -2.41 3.86 -14.49
CA LEU A 241 -3.37 2.94 -15.11
C LEU A 241 -2.80 2.18 -16.31
N LEU A 242 -1.71 2.66 -16.90
CA LEU A 242 -1.05 1.95 -18.02
C LEU A 242 -0.46 0.61 -17.56
N TYR A 243 -0.11 0.50 -16.28
CA TYR A 243 0.48 -0.71 -15.72
C TYR A 243 -0.28 -1.30 -14.51
N ALA A 244 -1.38 -0.67 -14.09
CA ALA A 244 -2.14 -1.05 -12.88
C ALA A 244 -2.58 -2.54 -12.85
N PHE A 245 -2.61 -3.20 -13.99
CA PHE A 245 -3.02 -4.60 -14.14
C PHE A 245 -1.87 -5.52 -14.60
N SER A 246 -0.63 -5.03 -14.60
CA SER A 246 0.54 -5.86 -14.91
C SER A 246 0.97 -6.74 -13.73
N GLU A 247 0.57 -6.36 -12.51
CA GLU A 247 0.81 -7.06 -11.26
C GLU A 247 -0.43 -6.99 -10.36
N ASN A 248 -0.50 -7.80 -9.33
CA ASN A 248 -1.48 -7.66 -8.27
C ASN A 248 -0.99 -6.60 -7.28
N PHE A 249 -1.49 -5.37 -7.39
CA PHE A 249 -0.96 -4.27 -6.62
C PHE A 249 -1.66 -4.04 -5.27
N VAL A 250 -0.83 -3.71 -4.27
CA VAL A 250 -1.23 -2.97 -3.07
C VAL A 250 -0.81 -1.51 -3.26
N LEU A 251 -1.69 -0.57 -2.97
CA LEU A 251 -1.44 0.87 -3.01
C LEU A 251 -0.91 1.31 -1.64
N PRO A 252 0.42 1.52 -1.47
CA PRO A 252 0.97 1.80 -0.16
C PRO A 252 0.97 3.31 0.13
N LEU A 253 0.49 3.66 1.30
CA LEU A 253 0.89 4.87 2.02
C LEU A 253 1.52 4.38 3.32
N SER A 254 2.80 4.05 3.27
CA SER A 254 3.52 3.35 4.32
C SER A 254 4.20 4.30 5.32
N HIS A 255 5.04 3.73 6.19
CA HIS A 255 5.89 4.50 7.09
C HIS A 255 6.95 5.32 6.33
N ASP A 256 7.45 4.83 5.20
CA ASP A 256 8.53 5.47 4.44
C ASP A 256 8.18 6.89 3.96
N GLU A 257 6.90 7.18 3.76
CA GLU A 257 6.45 8.51 3.33
C GLU A 257 6.38 9.52 4.47
N VAL A 258 6.44 9.09 5.74
CA VAL A 258 6.17 9.93 6.91
C VAL A 258 7.26 9.88 7.98
N VAL A 259 8.50 9.63 7.56
CA VAL A 259 9.71 9.52 8.39
C VAL A 259 10.89 10.32 7.81
N HIS A 260 11.94 10.49 8.58
CA HIS A 260 13.23 11.07 8.16
C HIS A 260 13.12 12.47 7.55
N GLY A 261 12.29 13.34 8.12
CA GLY A 261 12.13 14.71 7.67
C GLY A 261 11.21 14.87 6.46
N LYS A 262 10.53 13.81 6.03
CA LYS A 262 9.54 13.87 4.94
C LYS A 262 8.21 14.49 5.37
N GLY A 263 7.98 14.64 6.69
CA GLY A 263 6.76 15.19 7.28
C GLY A 263 5.56 14.24 7.23
N ALA A 264 4.50 14.58 7.95
CA ALA A 264 3.26 13.81 7.95
C ALA A 264 2.53 13.88 6.60
N LEU A 265 1.66 12.91 6.31
CA LEU A 265 0.92 12.86 5.06
C LEU A 265 0.06 14.10 4.81
N ILE A 266 -0.65 14.58 5.85
CA ILE A 266 -1.45 15.81 5.77
C ILE A 266 -0.60 17.05 5.46
N ALA A 267 0.65 17.09 5.93
CA ALA A 267 1.56 18.21 5.68
C ALA A 267 2.01 18.30 4.21
N LYS A 268 1.89 17.19 3.45
CA LYS A 268 2.19 17.16 2.01
C LYS A 268 1.07 17.73 1.15
N MET A 269 -0.13 17.90 1.71
CA MET A 269 -1.28 18.45 0.97
C MET A 269 -1.13 19.95 0.79
N ALA A 270 -1.46 20.46 -0.41
CA ALA A 270 -1.40 21.88 -0.75
C ALA A 270 -2.52 22.69 -0.08
N GLY A 271 -2.27 24.00 0.13
CA GLY A 271 -3.25 24.97 0.60
C GLY A 271 -3.21 25.23 2.11
N ASP A 272 -4.23 25.94 2.61
CA ASP A 272 -4.46 26.19 4.02
C ASP A 272 -4.91 24.90 4.76
N ASP A 273 -5.10 24.97 6.07
CA ASP A 273 -5.43 23.78 6.86
C ASP A 273 -6.74 23.11 6.40
N TRP A 274 -7.80 23.88 6.10
CA TRP A 274 -9.03 23.30 5.59
C TRP A 274 -8.82 22.64 4.22
N GLN A 275 -8.07 23.27 3.34
CA GLN A 275 -7.75 22.75 2.01
C GLN A 275 -6.87 21.51 2.08
N LYS A 276 -5.94 21.43 3.05
CA LYS A 276 -5.15 20.22 3.29
C LYS A 276 -6.04 19.04 3.66
N PHE A 277 -6.98 19.24 4.60
CA PHE A 277 -7.94 18.20 4.94
C PHE A 277 -8.86 17.84 3.76
N ALA A 278 -9.32 18.82 2.99
CA ALA A 278 -10.13 18.58 1.79
C ALA A 278 -9.36 17.77 0.75
N ASN A 279 -8.10 18.14 0.46
CA ASN A 279 -7.22 17.38 -0.43
C ASN A 279 -7.02 15.96 0.05
N LEU A 280 -6.75 15.75 1.34
CA LEU A 280 -6.52 14.41 1.89
C LEU A 280 -7.80 13.55 1.85
N ARG A 281 -8.98 14.13 2.15
CA ARG A 281 -10.27 13.45 1.99
C ARG A 281 -10.51 13.04 0.54
N ALA A 282 -10.27 13.96 -0.40
CA ALA A 282 -10.41 13.69 -1.82
C ALA A 282 -9.45 12.60 -2.30
N TYR A 283 -8.18 12.65 -1.84
CA TYR A 283 -7.15 11.67 -2.17
C TYR A 283 -7.49 10.28 -1.64
N TYR A 284 -7.91 10.15 -0.39
CA TYR A 284 -8.30 8.83 0.14
C TYR A 284 -9.52 8.26 -0.61
N THR A 285 -10.52 9.09 -0.89
CA THR A 285 -11.69 8.62 -1.65
C THR A 285 -11.31 8.21 -3.08
N PHE A 286 -10.41 8.95 -3.72
CA PHE A 286 -9.79 8.57 -5.00
C PHE A 286 -9.06 7.23 -4.89
N MET A 287 -8.18 7.06 -3.88
CA MET A 287 -7.41 5.84 -3.66
C MET A 287 -8.31 4.62 -3.42
N TRP A 288 -9.41 4.77 -2.64
CA TRP A 288 -10.36 3.68 -2.41
C TRP A 288 -11.15 3.31 -3.67
N GLY A 289 -11.39 4.26 -4.55
CA GLY A 289 -11.98 4.02 -5.88
C GLY A 289 -11.01 3.49 -6.92
N TYR A 290 -9.70 3.66 -6.73
CA TYR A 290 -8.66 3.22 -7.67
C TYR A 290 -8.44 1.70 -7.59
N PRO A 291 -8.06 0.99 -8.70
CA PRO A 291 -7.77 -0.45 -8.64
C PRO A 291 -6.52 -0.73 -7.79
N GLY A 292 -6.53 -1.85 -7.07
CA GLY A 292 -5.48 -2.28 -6.13
C GLY A 292 -5.95 -2.31 -4.68
N LYS A 293 -5.28 -3.10 -3.83
CA LYS A 293 -5.55 -3.19 -2.38
C LYS A 293 -5.02 -1.94 -1.67
N LYS A 294 -5.52 -1.64 -0.47
CA LYS A 294 -5.26 -0.37 0.23
C LYS A 294 -4.39 -0.61 1.46
N LEU A 295 -3.38 0.23 1.65
CA LEU A 295 -2.53 0.24 2.84
C LEU A 295 -2.39 1.66 3.36
N LEU A 296 -2.67 1.86 4.65
CA LEU A 296 -2.37 3.09 5.39
C LEU A 296 -1.47 2.78 6.57
N PHE A 297 -0.49 3.62 6.80
CA PHE A 297 0.30 3.58 8.02
C PHE A 297 -0.47 4.24 9.18
N MET A 298 -0.25 3.77 10.39
CA MET A 298 -0.92 4.23 11.61
C MET A 298 -0.83 5.75 11.80
N GLY A 299 -1.94 6.38 12.19
CA GLY A 299 -2.06 7.83 12.36
C GLY A 299 -2.48 8.59 11.11
N GLN A 300 -2.33 8.00 9.92
CA GLN A 300 -2.78 8.60 8.67
C GLN A 300 -4.31 8.59 8.56
N GLU A 301 -4.99 7.61 9.17
CA GLU A 301 -6.44 7.49 9.17
C GLU A 301 -7.18 8.61 9.89
N PHE A 302 -6.48 9.34 10.76
CA PHE A 302 -7.00 10.57 11.39
C PHE A 302 -6.14 11.81 11.09
N ALA A 303 -5.28 11.73 10.06
CA ALA A 303 -4.46 12.85 9.58
C ALA A 303 -3.54 13.44 10.64
N GLN A 304 -2.76 12.62 11.35
CA GLN A 304 -1.79 13.12 12.35
C GLN A 304 -0.88 14.20 11.73
N TRP A 305 -0.69 15.33 12.45
CA TRP A 305 0.11 16.45 11.96
C TRP A 305 1.62 16.19 12.01
N ARG A 306 2.05 15.44 13.00
CA ARG A 306 3.47 15.17 13.19
C ARG A 306 3.93 14.02 12.33
N GLU A 307 5.16 14.11 11.86
CA GLU A 307 5.91 12.99 11.32
C GLU A 307 5.96 11.86 12.37
N TRP A 308 5.88 10.63 11.92
CA TRP A 308 5.98 9.49 12.81
C TRP A 308 7.38 9.36 13.42
N SER A 309 7.45 8.88 14.65
CA SER A 309 8.68 8.55 15.37
C SER A 309 8.42 7.37 16.29
N GLU A 310 9.37 6.45 16.37
CA GLU A 310 9.35 5.29 17.27
C GLU A 310 9.40 5.68 18.74
N ASP A 311 9.92 6.88 19.06
CA ASP A 311 10.08 7.36 20.43
C ASP A 311 8.77 7.69 21.15
N ARG A 312 7.65 7.74 20.41
CA ARG A 312 6.38 8.22 21.00
C ARG A 312 5.16 7.58 20.34
N GLY A 313 4.08 7.53 21.10
CA GLY A 313 2.78 7.11 20.60
C GLY A 313 2.16 8.11 19.63
N LEU A 314 1.09 7.67 18.95
CA LEU A 314 0.27 8.51 18.08
C LEU A 314 -0.44 9.62 18.89
N ASP A 315 -0.75 10.71 18.19
CA ASP A 315 -1.43 11.89 18.78
C ASP A 315 -2.94 11.68 18.89
N TRP A 316 -3.38 10.70 19.67
CA TRP A 316 -4.79 10.34 19.83
C TRP A 316 -5.68 11.50 20.32
N ASN A 317 -5.12 12.50 20.99
CA ASN A 317 -5.82 13.72 21.39
C ASN A 317 -6.33 14.55 20.20
N LEU A 318 -5.77 14.35 18.99
CA LEU A 318 -6.25 15.01 17.77
C LEU A 318 -7.70 14.64 17.43
N LEU A 319 -8.17 13.48 17.87
CA LEU A 319 -9.56 13.04 17.67
C LEU A 319 -10.60 13.91 18.42
N GLU A 320 -10.17 14.78 19.33
CA GLU A 320 -11.03 15.79 19.95
C GLU A 320 -11.35 16.95 19.01
N TYR A 321 -10.62 17.09 17.89
CA TYR A 321 -10.81 18.14 16.90
C TYR A 321 -11.64 17.66 15.72
N PRO A 322 -12.66 18.46 15.28
CA PRO A 322 -13.63 18.00 14.28
C PRO A 322 -13.05 17.53 12.95
N LEU A 323 -11.97 18.17 12.45
CA LEU A 323 -11.37 17.79 11.17
C LEU A 323 -10.66 16.44 11.22
N HIS A 324 -9.99 16.12 12.33
CA HIS A 324 -9.32 14.83 12.55
C HIS A 324 -10.34 13.70 12.75
N GLU A 325 -11.36 13.95 13.58
CA GLU A 325 -12.45 12.99 13.77
C GLU A 325 -13.23 12.79 12.47
N GLY A 326 -13.46 13.85 11.69
CA GLY A 326 -14.06 13.77 10.35
C GLY A 326 -13.25 12.88 9.40
N MET A 327 -11.92 13.00 9.42
CA MET A 327 -11.04 12.15 8.61
C MET A 327 -11.13 10.68 9.04
N ARG A 328 -11.09 10.40 10.36
CA ARG A 328 -11.24 9.05 10.89
C ARG A 328 -12.57 8.43 10.45
N ARG A 329 -13.66 9.20 10.53
CA ARG A 329 -14.98 8.76 10.04
C ARG A 329 -14.98 8.44 8.56
N LEU A 330 -14.34 9.30 7.75
CA LEU A 330 -14.23 9.06 6.31
C LEU A 330 -13.51 7.75 6.02
N VAL A 331 -12.35 7.49 6.65
CA VAL A 331 -11.61 6.24 6.42
C VAL A 331 -12.42 5.02 6.84
N ARG A 332 -13.13 5.09 7.98
CA ARG A 332 -14.05 4.03 8.40
C ARG A 332 -15.13 3.76 7.36
N ASP A 333 -15.78 4.81 6.86
CA ASP A 333 -16.89 4.68 5.91
C ASP A 333 -16.38 4.26 4.52
N LEU A 334 -15.16 4.66 4.14
CA LEU A 334 -14.46 4.15 2.95
C LEU A 334 -14.19 2.65 3.05
N ASN A 335 -13.65 2.18 4.18
CA ASN A 335 -13.44 0.76 4.44
C ASN A 335 -14.75 -0.03 4.38
N GLY A 336 -15.80 0.50 5.01
CA GLY A 336 -17.14 -0.09 4.94
C GLY A 336 -17.69 -0.17 3.52
N THR A 337 -17.56 0.92 2.76
CA THR A 337 -17.99 0.98 1.35
C THR A 337 -17.20 -0.02 0.50
N TYR A 338 -15.88 -0.04 0.62
CA TYR A 338 -15.01 -0.94 -0.13
C TYR A 338 -15.35 -2.41 0.13
N ARG A 339 -15.53 -2.80 1.40
CA ARG A 339 -15.86 -4.19 1.77
C ARG A 339 -17.26 -4.62 1.29
N ASN A 340 -18.23 -3.70 1.27
CA ASN A 340 -19.61 -4.01 0.95
C ASN A 340 -19.97 -3.84 -0.54
N LYS A 341 -19.05 -3.29 -1.36
CA LYS A 341 -19.28 -3.06 -2.79
C LYS A 341 -18.27 -3.86 -3.61
N ALA A 342 -18.69 -5.03 -4.07
CA ALA A 342 -17.81 -5.93 -4.82
C ALA A 342 -17.22 -5.25 -6.08
N ALA A 343 -17.92 -4.32 -6.70
CA ALA A 343 -17.41 -3.51 -7.80
C ALA A 343 -16.08 -2.80 -7.47
N LEU A 344 -15.82 -2.46 -6.20
CA LEU A 344 -14.61 -1.75 -5.77
C LEU A 344 -13.41 -2.66 -5.51
N HIS A 345 -13.63 -3.99 -5.29
CA HIS A 345 -12.54 -4.86 -4.85
C HIS A 345 -12.44 -6.22 -5.55
N ALA A 346 -13.52 -6.75 -6.12
CA ALA A 346 -13.52 -8.11 -6.65
C ALA A 346 -12.64 -8.25 -7.91
N ARG A 347 -12.45 -7.15 -8.65
CA ARG A 347 -11.63 -7.07 -9.87
C ARG A 347 -10.53 -6.01 -9.75
N ASP A 348 -9.91 -5.90 -8.58
CA ASP A 348 -8.86 -4.90 -8.32
C ASP A 348 -7.58 -5.13 -9.14
N CYS A 349 -7.30 -6.37 -9.47
CA CYS A 349 -6.11 -6.75 -10.22
C CYS A 349 -6.41 -7.09 -11.70
N GLU A 350 -7.63 -6.80 -12.17
CA GLU A 350 -8.07 -7.18 -13.51
C GLU A 350 -8.59 -5.96 -14.28
N GLY A 351 -8.14 -5.79 -15.53
CA GLY A 351 -8.47 -4.60 -16.34
C GLY A 351 -9.96 -4.44 -16.66
N ASP A 352 -10.74 -5.52 -16.67
CA ASP A 352 -12.19 -5.47 -16.89
C ASP A 352 -12.98 -4.91 -15.68
N GLY A 353 -12.33 -4.78 -14.51
CA GLY A 353 -12.87 -4.10 -13.32
C GLY A 353 -12.85 -2.57 -13.38
N PHE A 354 -12.27 -1.98 -14.41
CA PHE A 354 -12.07 -0.54 -14.55
C PHE A 354 -12.47 -0.04 -15.95
N GLU A 355 -13.00 1.18 -16.02
CA GLU A 355 -13.26 1.86 -17.30
C GLU A 355 -13.27 3.38 -17.11
N TRP A 356 -12.48 4.11 -17.90
CA TRP A 356 -12.53 5.55 -17.89
C TRP A 356 -13.87 6.11 -18.39
N LEU A 357 -14.43 7.06 -17.68
CA LEU A 357 -15.51 7.92 -18.12
C LEU A 357 -14.96 9.27 -18.61
N ILE A 358 -14.06 9.87 -17.83
CA ILE A 358 -13.37 11.13 -18.15
C ILE A 358 -11.92 10.98 -17.70
N ALA A 359 -11.00 10.89 -18.67
CA ALA A 359 -9.58 10.71 -18.44
C ALA A 359 -8.73 11.96 -18.73
N ASP A 360 -9.28 12.96 -19.45
CA ASP A 360 -8.50 14.01 -20.09
C ASP A 360 -9.00 15.44 -19.82
N ASP A 361 -9.91 15.65 -18.88
CA ASP A 361 -10.37 17.00 -18.49
C ASP A 361 -9.31 17.72 -17.62
N ARG A 362 -8.19 18.04 -18.25
CA ARG A 362 -7.02 18.66 -17.62
C ARG A 362 -7.30 20.05 -17.10
N ASP A 363 -8.03 20.86 -17.86
CA ASP A 363 -8.30 22.25 -17.52
C ASP A 363 -9.10 22.38 -16.22
N ASN A 364 -9.96 21.41 -15.97
CA ASN A 364 -10.76 21.32 -14.76
C ASN A 364 -10.12 20.44 -13.67
N SER A 365 -9.05 19.69 -13.97
CA SER A 365 -8.47 18.65 -13.10
C SER A 365 -9.54 17.71 -12.55
N VAL A 366 -10.44 17.27 -13.44
CA VAL A 366 -11.52 16.33 -13.15
C VAL A 366 -11.20 14.96 -13.76
N PHE A 367 -11.46 13.93 -12.98
CA PHE A 367 -11.30 12.54 -13.38
C PHE A 367 -12.58 11.77 -13.07
N ALA A 368 -13.02 10.90 -13.97
CA ALA A 368 -14.13 10.01 -13.69
C ALA A 368 -13.90 8.62 -14.29
N TRP A 369 -14.26 7.58 -13.55
CA TRP A 369 -14.15 6.19 -13.99
C TRP A 369 -15.22 5.31 -13.36
N LEU A 370 -15.42 4.15 -13.95
CA LEU A 370 -16.26 3.08 -13.43
C LEU A 370 -15.43 2.00 -12.75
N ARG A 371 -15.98 1.47 -11.68
CA ARG A 371 -15.58 0.20 -11.08
C ARG A 371 -16.68 -0.82 -11.33
N LYS A 372 -16.26 -2.03 -11.68
CA LYS A 372 -17.14 -3.09 -12.15
C LYS A 372 -16.77 -4.43 -11.55
N ALA A 373 -17.78 -5.26 -11.28
CA ALA A 373 -17.63 -6.69 -11.01
C ALA A 373 -18.81 -7.45 -11.64
N PRO A 374 -18.62 -8.72 -12.06
CA PRO A 374 -19.70 -9.50 -12.69
C PRO A 374 -20.91 -9.65 -11.79
N GLY A 375 -22.09 -9.31 -12.30
CA GLY A 375 -23.35 -9.42 -11.56
C GLY A 375 -23.59 -8.35 -10.49
N GLU A 376 -22.67 -7.40 -10.33
CA GLU A 376 -22.74 -6.36 -9.32
C GLU A 376 -23.15 -5.00 -9.91
N LYS A 377 -23.66 -4.12 -9.05
CA LYS A 377 -23.96 -2.74 -9.41
C LYS A 377 -22.69 -1.98 -9.76
N LEU A 378 -22.77 -1.14 -10.78
CA LEU A 378 -21.68 -0.27 -11.19
C LEU A 378 -21.45 0.84 -10.16
N VAL A 379 -20.19 1.20 -9.95
CA VAL A 379 -19.81 2.37 -9.14
C VAL A 379 -19.01 3.33 -10.00
N ALA A 380 -19.53 4.55 -10.17
CA ALA A 380 -18.79 5.66 -10.79
C ALA A 380 -18.06 6.46 -9.71
N VAL A 381 -16.78 6.69 -9.90
CA VAL A 381 -15.95 7.53 -9.04
C VAL A 381 -15.63 8.81 -9.80
N VAL A 382 -15.88 9.97 -9.19
CA VAL A 382 -15.68 11.28 -9.82
C VAL A 382 -14.92 12.20 -8.90
N SER A 383 -13.78 12.70 -9.34
CA SER A 383 -12.88 13.55 -8.55
C SER A 383 -12.73 14.94 -9.16
N ASN A 384 -12.84 15.96 -8.32
CA ASN A 384 -12.51 17.36 -8.65
C ASN A 384 -11.34 17.80 -7.75
N PHE A 385 -10.16 17.93 -8.32
CA PHE A 385 -8.95 18.30 -7.57
C PHE A 385 -8.63 19.80 -7.65
N THR A 386 -9.65 20.63 -7.87
CA THR A 386 -9.57 22.09 -7.80
C THR A 386 -10.45 22.64 -6.68
N PRO A 387 -10.14 23.83 -6.12
CA PRO A 387 -11.01 24.49 -5.15
C PRO A 387 -12.25 25.16 -5.81
N VAL A 388 -12.52 24.82 -7.07
CA VAL A 388 -13.66 25.36 -7.82
C VAL A 388 -14.87 24.48 -7.64
N TYR A 389 -15.94 25.05 -7.08
CA TYR A 389 -17.26 24.43 -7.03
C TYR A 389 -17.89 24.40 -8.44
N ARG A 390 -18.39 23.24 -8.87
CA ARG A 390 -19.02 23.04 -10.18
C ARG A 390 -20.45 22.56 -10.00
N GLU A 391 -21.39 23.48 -10.19
CA GLU A 391 -22.81 23.22 -9.89
C GLU A 391 -23.48 22.33 -10.94
N SER A 392 -23.05 22.34 -12.18
CA SER A 392 -23.70 21.65 -13.29
C SER A 392 -22.67 20.97 -14.20
N TYR A 393 -21.91 20.05 -13.62
CA TYR A 393 -20.91 19.31 -14.38
C TYR A 393 -21.56 18.05 -15.01
N ILE A 394 -21.32 17.86 -16.30
CA ILE A 394 -21.92 16.73 -17.05
C ILE A 394 -20.94 15.56 -17.08
N ILE A 395 -21.35 14.38 -16.61
CA ILE A 395 -20.59 13.15 -16.73
C ILE A 395 -21.32 12.15 -17.63
N PRO A 396 -20.60 11.42 -18.49
CA PRO A 396 -21.15 10.25 -19.18
C PRO A 396 -21.35 9.11 -18.19
N LEU A 397 -22.43 8.35 -18.36
CA LEU A 397 -22.69 7.13 -17.60
C LEU A 397 -23.15 6.03 -18.56
N PRO A 398 -22.90 4.75 -18.26
CA PRO A 398 -23.21 3.66 -19.20
C PRO A 398 -24.68 3.28 -19.22
N VAL A 399 -25.45 3.61 -18.17
CA VAL A 399 -26.84 3.17 -17.97
C VAL A 399 -27.70 4.33 -17.49
N GLU A 400 -28.90 4.44 -18.08
CA GLU A 400 -29.94 5.36 -17.63
C GLU A 400 -30.48 4.96 -16.25
N GLY A 401 -31.07 5.90 -15.55
CA GLY A 401 -31.71 5.69 -14.29
C GLY A 401 -31.07 6.45 -13.14
N ARG A 402 -31.44 6.07 -11.93
CA ARG A 402 -30.99 6.70 -10.71
C ARG A 402 -29.63 6.16 -10.31
N TRP A 403 -28.72 7.05 -9.90
CA TRP A 403 -27.42 6.73 -9.32
C TRP A 403 -27.34 7.35 -7.93
N LYS A 404 -27.15 6.51 -6.91
CA LYS A 404 -27.04 6.94 -5.51
C LYS A 404 -25.65 7.50 -5.22
N GLU A 405 -25.57 8.66 -4.59
CA GLU A 405 -24.33 9.15 -3.99
C GLU A 405 -24.07 8.35 -2.71
N ILE A 406 -23.24 7.31 -2.81
CA ILE A 406 -22.93 6.40 -1.70
C ILE A 406 -21.80 6.91 -0.82
N LEU A 407 -20.98 7.84 -1.34
CA LEU A 407 -19.94 8.52 -0.60
C LEU A 407 -19.64 9.87 -1.25
N ASN A 408 -19.44 10.88 -0.39
CA ASN A 408 -19.05 12.22 -0.77
C ASN A 408 -18.01 12.73 0.24
N SER A 409 -16.76 12.88 -0.21
CA SER A 409 -15.65 13.30 0.66
C SER A 409 -15.82 14.74 1.21
N ASP A 410 -16.71 15.54 0.64
CA ASP A 410 -17.03 16.91 1.10
C ASP A 410 -18.26 16.98 2.01
N ALA A 411 -18.79 15.83 2.46
CA ALA A 411 -19.90 15.82 3.41
C ALA A 411 -19.50 16.46 4.76
N GLU A 412 -20.45 17.17 5.40
CA GLU A 412 -20.22 17.87 6.68
C GLU A 412 -19.72 16.94 7.78
N ILE A 413 -20.20 15.68 7.80
CA ILE A 413 -19.78 14.67 8.80
C ILE A 413 -18.28 14.34 8.74
N TYR A 414 -17.61 14.65 7.64
CA TYR A 414 -16.16 14.50 7.44
C TYR A 414 -15.42 15.84 7.55
N GLY A 415 -16.09 16.93 7.95
CA GLY A 415 -15.51 18.29 7.99
C GLY A 415 -15.44 18.98 6.64
N GLY A 416 -16.26 18.55 5.68
CA GLY A 416 -16.41 19.18 4.37
C GLY A 416 -17.41 20.33 4.38
N SER A 417 -17.63 20.94 3.20
CA SER A 417 -18.56 22.08 3.03
C SER A 417 -20.04 21.67 2.88
N GLY A 418 -20.34 20.38 2.81
CA GLY A 418 -21.68 19.85 2.64
C GLY A 418 -22.27 20.00 1.24
N LYS A 419 -21.44 20.33 0.23
CA LYS A 419 -21.88 20.36 -1.15
C LYS A 419 -22.01 18.97 -1.72
N GLY A 420 -23.02 18.72 -2.55
CA GLY A 420 -23.24 17.39 -3.13
C GLY A 420 -24.54 17.31 -3.91
N ASN A 421 -25.03 16.09 -4.15
CA ASN A 421 -26.15 15.82 -5.07
C ASN A 421 -27.45 15.42 -4.36
N GLY A 422 -27.59 15.74 -3.07
CA GLY A 422 -28.81 15.39 -2.33
C GLY A 422 -29.05 13.86 -2.21
N GLY A 423 -28.00 13.08 -2.31
CA GLY A 423 -28.02 11.62 -2.17
C GLY A 423 -28.24 10.83 -3.47
N ALA A 424 -28.55 11.47 -4.60
CA ALA A 424 -28.63 10.78 -5.89
C ALA A 424 -28.63 11.74 -7.08
N VAL A 425 -28.30 11.20 -8.25
CA VAL A 425 -28.40 11.89 -9.55
C VAL A 425 -29.20 11.03 -10.53
N GLN A 426 -29.76 11.66 -11.56
CA GLN A 426 -30.51 10.99 -12.61
C GLN A 426 -29.72 10.99 -13.92
N ALA A 427 -29.39 9.81 -14.42
CA ALA A 427 -28.80 9.63 -15.74
C ALA A 427 -29.89 9.52 -16.79
N THR A 428 -29.82 10.31 -17.85
CA THR A 428 -30.78 10.33 -18.96
C THR A 428 -30.09 10.35 -20.29
N LYS A 429 -30.75 9.82 -21.30
CA LYS A 429 -30.27 9.83 -22.67
C LYS A 429 -30.52 11.21 -23.30
N ASN A 430 -29.47 11.84 -23.79
CA ASN A 430 -29.60 13.12 -24.49
C ASN A 430 -30.05 12.94 -25.95
N SER A 431 -30.27 14.03 -26.68
CA SER A 431 -30.71 14.02 -28.08
C SER A 431 -29.72 13.33 -29.03
N ALA A 432 -28.45 13.25 -28.67
CA ALA A 432 -27.40 12.55 -29.44
C ALA A 432 -27.34 11.04 -29.11
N GLY A 433 -28.19 10.57 -28.19
CA GLY A 433 -28.21 9.16 -27.79
C GLY A 433 -27.20 8.80 -26.71
N VAL A 434 -26.45 9.76 -26.17
CA VAL A 434 -25.47 9.57 -25.09
C VAL A 434 -26.16 9.67 -23.75
N ILE A 435 -25.90 8.72 -22.85
CA ILE A 435 -26.42 8.76 -21.48
C ILE A 435 -25.50 9.62 -20.63
N THR A 436 -26.05 10.62 -19.96
CA THR A 436 -25.32 11.57 -19.13
C THR A 436 -26.09 11.89 -17.85
N ALA A 437 -25.36 12.29 -16.82
CA ALA A 437 -25.94 12.92 -15.63
C ALA A 437 -25.33 14.30 -15.41
N THR A 438 -26.14 15.26 -14.99
CA THR A 438 -25.66 16.56 -14.50
C THR A 438 -25.47 16.44 -13.00
N ILE A 439 -24.27 16.69 -12.52
CA ILE A 439 -23.90 16.53 -11.12
C ILE A 439 -23.28 17.82 -10.56
N THR A 440 -23.40 17.96 -9.26
CA THR A 440 -22.62 18.93 -8.49
C THR A 440 -21.30 18.30 -8.07
N LEU A 441 -20.19 18.93 -8.46
CA LEU A 441 -18.85 18.55 -8.00
C LEU A 441 -18.37 19.54 -6.93
N PRO A 442 -18.26 19.09 -5.67
CA PRO A 442 -17.70 19.91 -4.61
C PRO A 442 -16.23 20.27 -4.87
N PRO A 443 -15.72 21.34 -4.24
CA PRO A 443 -14.30 21.70 -4.36
C PRO A 443 -13.42 20.69 -3.64
N LEU A 444 -12.28 20.32 -4.21
CA LEU A 444 -11.30 19.39 -3.62
C LEU A 444 -11.97 18.13 -3.07
N ALA A 445 -12.76 17.46 -3.90
CA ALA A 445 -13.58 16.33 -3.46
C ALA A 445 -13.62 15.19 -4.47
N THR A 446 -13.90 14.00 -3.95
CA THR A 446 -14.22 12.81 -4.74
C THR A 446 -15.56 12.24 -4.30
N LEU A 447 -16.39 11.89 -5.27
CA LEU A 447 -17.71 11.28 -5.10
C LEU A 447 -17.68 9.82 -5.56
N MET A 448 -18.51 8.97 -4.92
CA MET A 448 -18.83 7.65 -5.43
C MET A 448 -20.34 7.55 -5.66
N LEU A 449 -20.72 7.21 -6.89
CA LEU A 449 -22.11 7.06 -7.32
C LEU A 449 -22.35 5.61 -7.69
N GLU A 450 -23.35 4.96 -7.08
CA GLU A 450 -23.75 3.58 -7.37
C GLU A 450 -25.03 3.55 -8.18
N GLN A 451 -25.06 2.77 -9.24
CA GLN A 451 -26.27 2.46 -10.00
C GLN A 451 -27.35 1.87 -9.08
N ASP A 452 -28.60 2.32 -9.20
CA ASP A 452 -29.71 1.80 -8.37
C ASP A 452 -30.15 0.39 -8.76
#